data_2f3c6fd58e88688aa2fb6bb11fe8b894
#
_entry.id   2f3c6fd58e88688aa2fb6bb11fe8b894
#
_cell.length_a   1.000
_cell.length_b   1.000
_cell.length_c   1.000
_cell.angle_alpha   90.00
_cell.angle_beta   90.00
_cell.angle_gamma   90.00
#
_symmetry.space_group_name_H-M   'P 1'
#
loop_
_entity.id
_entity.type
_entity.pdbx_description
1 polymer ?
#
loop_
_entity_poly.entity_id
_entity_poly.type
_entity_poly.pdbx_seq_one_letter_code
_entity_poly.pdbx_strand_id
1 'polypeptide(L)'
;MDESVFESLRTLVETRQYKALRDELVDMAYADIAEFIMSIDEPQTSVTVFRILPKDSSADVFAYLDTDRQAEIIELFTDREIERLMDDLFVDDAVDLLEEVPASVVKRILENTDKETREIINRLLEYPDNSA
;
A
#
# COMPACT_ATOMS: atom_id res chain seq x y z
N MET A 1 -12.88 12.02 -9.69
CA MET A 1 -11.70 12.63 -10.32
C MET A 1 -11.85 12.68 -11.82
N ASP A 2 -11.32 13.73 -12.42
CA ASP A 2 -11.44 13.97 -13.86
C ASP A 2 -10.60 12.96 -14.65
N GLU A 3 -11.17 12.39 -15.70
CA GLU A 3 -10.47 11.45 -16.59
C GLU A 3 -9.25 12.07 -17.25
N SER A 4 -9.28 13.35 -17.55
CA SER A 4 -8.14 14.03 -18.19
C SER A 4 -6.92 14.06 -17.28
N VAL A 5 -7.12 14.10 -15.96
CA VAL A 5 -6.02 14.02 -15.00
C VAL A 5 -5.40 12.62 -15.04
N PHE A 6 -6.24 11.59 -15.06
CA PHE A 6 -5.77 10.20 -15.15
C PHE A 6 -5.00 9.95 -16.44
N GLU A 7 -5.47 10.49 -17.56
CA GLU A 7 -4.77 10.35 -18.84
C GLU A 7 -3.39 11.01 -18.81
N SER A 8 -3.30 12.20 -18.22
CA SER A 8 -2.02 12.89 -18.06
C SER A 8 -1.06 12.06 -17.20
N LEU A 9 -1.56 11.51 -16.10
CA LEU A 9 -0.74 10.68 -15.21
C LEU A 9 -0.27 9.40 -15.93
N ARG A 10 -1.15 8.77 -16.70
CA ARG A 10 -0.79 7.57 -17.47
C ARG A 10 0.29 7.86 -18.48
N THR A 11 0.21 9.01 -19.14
CA THR A 11 1.25 9.41 -20.09
C THR A 11 2.61 9.55 -19.40
N LEU A 12 2.62 10.13 -18.21
CA LEU A 12 3.85 10.25 -17.43
C LEU A 12 4.42 8.89 -17.05
N VAL A 13 3.55 7.93 -16.70
CA VAL A 13 3.96 6.56 -16.39
C VAL A 13 4.54 5.88 -17.63
N GLU A 14 3.84 5.96 -18.76
CA GLU A 14 4.25 5.32 -20.01
C GLU A 14 5.56 5.86 -20.53
N THR A 15 5.80 7.16 -20.37
CA THR A 15 7.02 7.81 -20.82
C THR A 15 8.11 7.80 -19.76
N ARG A 16 7.86 7.16 -18.62
CA ARG A 16 8.80 7.02 -17.51
C ARG A 16 9.28 8.35 -16.94
N GLN A 17 8.44 9.36 -16.99
CA GLN A 17 8.71 10.67 -16.39
C GLN A 17 8.30 10.66 -14.92
N TYR A 18 9.03 9.88 -14.12
CA TYR A 18 8.64 9.61 -12.73
C TYR A 18 8.75 10.83 -11.80
N LYS A 19 9.70 11.72 -12.08
CA LYS A 19 9.81 12.93 -11.29
C LYS A 19 8.59 13.83 -11.49
N ALA A 20 8.19 14.02 -12.75
CA ALA A 20 7.01 14.81 -13.08
C ALA A 20 5.76 14.15 -12.51
N LEU A 21 5.68 12.82 -12.59
CA LEU A 21 4.57 12.05 -12.03
C LEU A 21 4.47 12.26 -10.51
N ARG A 22 5.59 12.17 -9.81
CA ARG A 22 5.63 12.39 -8.37
C ARG A 22 5.15 13.79 -8.00
N ASP A 23 5.60 14.79 -8.75
CA ASP A 23 5.21 16.17 -8.51
C ASP A 23 3.70 16.38 -8.65
N GLU A 24 3.08 15.67 -9.61
CA GLU A 24 1.63 15.72 -9.77
C GLU A 24 0.91 14.98 -8.64
N LEU A 25 1.42 13.82 -8.25
CA LEU A 25 0.79 12.99 -7.22
C LEU A 25 0.84 13.65 -5.84
N VAL A 26 1.91 14.38 -5.55
CA VAL A 26 2.08 15.04 -4.24
C VAL A 26 0.92 15.98 -3.92
N ASP A 27 0.34 16.61 -4.93
CA ASP A 27 -0.73 17.59 -4.75
C ASP A 27 -2.13 16.96 -4.73
N MET A 28 -2.23 15.64 -4.94
CA MET A 28 -3.51 14.95 -5.00
C MET A 28 -3.93 14.41 -3.63
N ALA A 29 -5.24 14.26 -3.43
CA ALA A 29 -5.75 13.60 -2.24
C ALA A 29 -5.36 12.12 -2.25
N TYR A 30 -5.14 11.54 -1.08
CA TYR A 30 -4.71 10.15 -0.97
C TYR A 30 -5.68 9.17 -1.65
N ALA A 31 -6.98 9.40 -1.48
CA ALA A 31 -8.00 8.57 -2.11
C ALA A 31 -7.90 8.60 -3.64
N ASP A 32 -7.60 9.78 -4.20
CA ASP A 32 -7.47 9.94 -5.64
C ASP A 32 -6.21 9.26 -6.18
N ILE A 33 -5.12 9.35 -5.43
CA ILE A 33 -3.88 8.65 -5.79
C ILE A 33 -4.13 7.14 -5.80
N ALA A 34 -4.81 6.63 -4.77
CA ALA A 34 -5.14 5.21 -4.69
C ALA A 34 -6.02 4.78 -5.86
N GLU A 35 -7.01 5.60 -6.22
CA GLU A 35 -7.88 5.31 -7.36
C GLU A 35 -7.07 5.23 -8.66
N PHE A 36 -6.12 6.14 -8.85
CA PHE A 36 -5.24 6.08 -10.01
C PHE A 36 -4.42 4.80 -10.04
N ILE A 37 -3.83 4.42 -8.91
CA ILE A 37 -3.04 3.19 -8.81
C ILE A 37 -3.91 1.97 -9.12
N MET A 38 -5.14 1.93 -8.61
CA MET A 38 -6.06 0.84 -8.87
C MET A 38 -6.53 0.78 -10.32
N SER A 39 -6.41 1.88 -11.07
CA SER A 39 -6.75 1.91 -12.49
C SER A 39 -5.68 1.26 -13.38
N ILE A 40 -4.49 1.01 -12.81
CA ILE A 40 -3.38 0.40 -13.54
C ILE A 40 -3.53 -1.12 -13.47
N ASP A 41 -3.67 -1.76 -14.64
CA ASP A 41 -3.92 -3.20 -14.69
C ASP A 41 -2.67 -4.04 -14.39
N GLU A 42 -1.51 -3.54 -14.76
CA GLU A 42 -0.28 -4.30 -14.60
C GLU A 42 0.29 -4.14 -13.19
N PRO A 43 0.41 -5.25 -12.42
CA PRO A 43 0.87 -5.16 -11.03
C PRO A 43 2.23 -4.49 -10.85
N GLN A 44 3.18 -4.79 -11.72
CA GLN A 44 4.52 -4.21 -11.62
C GLN A 44 4.50 -2.70 -11.82
N THR A 45 3.68 -2.22 -12.74
CA THR A 45 3.54 -0.78 -12.98
C THR A 45 2.87 -0.11 -11.79
N SER A 46 1.84 -0.74 -11.23
CA SER A 46 1.16 -0.29 -10.02
C SER A 46 2.15 -0.09 -8.87
N VAL A 47 2.99 -1.08 -8.65
CA VAL A 47 3.99 -1.05 -7.58
C VAL A 47 5.03 0.04 -7.84
N THR A 48 5.44 0.20 -9.09
CA THR A 48 6.38 1.26 -9.46
C THR A 48 5.83 2.64 -9.11
N VAL A 49 4.56 2.88 -9.45
CA VAL A 49 3.90 4.15 -9.12
C VAL A 49 3.81 4.33 -7.61
N PHE A 50 3.48 3.28 -6.89
CA PHE A 50 3.42 3.34 -5.44
C PHE A 50 4.78 3.69 -4.82
N ARG A 51 5.86 3.12 -5.35
CA ARG A 51 7.23 3.39 -4.88
C ARG A 51 7.66 4.84 -5.07
N ILE A 52 7.10 5.52 -6.06
CA ILE A 52 7.41 6.92 -6.36
C ILE A 52 6.86 7.86 -5.28
N LEU A 53 5.80 7.46 -4.59
CA LEU A 53 5.13 8.31 -3.61
C LEU A 53 6.07 8.72 -2.47
N PRO A 54 5.91 9.95 -1.96
CA PRO A 54 6.67 10.38 -0.79
C PRO A 54 6.43 9.43 0.37
N LYS A 55 7.45 9.22 1.18
CA LYS A 55 7.39 8.35 2.35
C LYS A 55 6.22 8.69 3.26
N ASP A 56 5.98 9.98 3.45
CA ASP A 56 4.95 10.47 4.37
C ASP A 56 3.54 10.14 3.92
N SER A 57 3.33 9.94 2.63
CA SER A 57 1.99 9.70 2.09
C SER A 57 1.75 8.27 1.66
N SER A 58 2.80 7.47 1.48
CA SER A 58 2.65 6.11 0.95
C SER A 58 1.76 5.22 1.83
N ALA A 59 1.92 5.27 3.14
CA ALA A 59 1.10 4.47 4.05
C ALA A 59 -0.38 4.90 4.00
N ASP A 60 -0.62 6.19 3.92
CA ASP A 60 -1.99 6.72 3.83
C ASP A 60 -2.66 6.29 2.53
N VAL A 61 -1.93 6.35 1.41
CA VAL A 61 -2.45 5.89 0.12
C VAL A 61 -2.71 4.38 0.16
N PHE A 62 -1.78 3.63 0.75
CA PHE A 62 -1.92 2.18 0.86
C PHE A 62 -3.23 1.78 1.55
N ALA A 63 -3.59 2.50 2.60
CA ALA A 63 -4.82 2.22 3.34
C ALA A 63 -6.08 2.39 2.48
N TYR A 64 -6.04 3.20 1.43
CA TYR A 64 -7.16 3.39 0.52
C TYR A 64 -7.23 2.36 -0.61
N LEU A 65 -6.19 1.55 -0.78
CA LEU A 65 -6.18 0.53 -1.84
C LEU A 65 -7.06 -0.65 -1.44
N ASP A 66 -7.61 -1.33 -2.46
CA ASP A 66 -8.34 -2.55 -2.18
C ASP A 66 -7.38 -3.68 -1.78
N THR A 67 -7.94 -4.74 -1.20
CA THR A 67 -7.16 -5.85 -0.66
C THR A 67 -6.30 -6.54 -1.72
N ASP A 68 -6.83 -6.69 -2.92
CA ASP A 68 -6.10 -7.34 -4.00
C ASP A 68 -4.84 -6.56 -4.37
N ARG A 69 -4.96 -5.23 -4.45
CA ARG A 69 -3.82 -4.38 -4.77
C ARG A 69 -2.81 -4.34 -3.63
N GLN A 70 -3.30 -4.32 -2.40
CA GLN A 70 -2.43 -4.37 -1.23
C GLN A 70 -1.60 -5.64 -1.22
N ALA A 71 -2.23 -6.78 -1.50
CA ALA A 71 -1.54 -8.07 -1.56
C ALA A 71 -0.49 -8.08 -2.67
N GLU A 72 -0.82 -7.58 -3.86
CA GLU A 72 0.11 -7.49 -4.97
C GLU A 72 1.34 -6.65 -4.63
N ILE A 73 1.12 -5.51 -3.99
CA ILE A 73 2.22 -4.64 -3.58
C ILE A 73 3.14 -5.35 -2.60
N ILE A 74 2.58 -6.00 -1.59
CA ILE A 74 3.36 -6.73 -0.59
C ILE A 74 4.16 -7.85 -1.24
N GLU A 75 3.57 -8.58 -2.19
CA GLU A 75 4.26 -9.65 -2.89
C GLU A 75 5.44 -9.18 -3.73
N LEU A 76 5.34 -7.98 -4.28
CA LEU A 76 6.38 -7.42 -5.14
C LEU A 76 7.39 -6.54 -4.39
N PHE A 77 7.10 -6.19 -3.15
CA PHE A 77 8.00 -5.40 -2.32
C PHE A 77 9.17 -6.22 -1.81
N THR A 78 10.29 -5.54 -1.58
CA THR A 78 11.39 -6.14 -0.82
C THR A 78 11.02 -6.17 0.66
N ASP A 79 11.75 -6.99 1.42
CA ASP A 79 11.52 -7.09 2.87
C ASP A 79 11.67 -5.74 3.56
N ARG A 80 12.66 -4.97 3.14
CA ARG A 80 12.90 -3.63 3.70
C ARG A 80 11.74 -2.68 3.40
N GLU A 81 11.17 -2.77 2.20
CA GLU A 81 10.02 -1.94 1.84
C GLU A 81 8.80 -2.29 2.68
N ILE A 82 8.58 -3.57 2.93
CA ILE A 82 7.49 -4.03 3.79
C ILE A 82 7.68 -3.49 5.21
N GLU A 83 8.88 -3.61 5.73
CA GLU A 83 9.21 -3.12 7.07
C GLU A 83 8.90 -1.63 7.21
N ARG A 84 9.31 -0.83 6.24
CA ARG A 84 9.05 0.61 6.25
C ARG A 84 7.57 0.93 6.17
N LEU A 85 6.85 0.21 5.31
CA LEU A 85 5.41 0.42 5.16
C LEU A 85 4.70 0.10 6.47
N MET A 86 5.05 -1.00 7.11
CA MET A 86 4.42 -1.40 8.36
C MET A 86 4.72 -0.44 9.50
N ASP A 87 5.93 0.16 9.51
CA ASP A 87 6.28 1.16 10.50
C ASP A 87 5.43 2.42 10.37
N ASP A 88 5.02 2.75 9.15
CA ASP A 88 4.25 3.97 8.87
C ASP A 88 2.75 3.78 8.95
N LEU A 89 2.26 2.54 8.84
CA LEU A 89 0.83 2.25 8.95
C LEU A 89 0.35 2.37 10.38
N PHE A 90 -0.87 2.88 10.55
CA PHE A 90 -1.54 2.81 11.84
C PHE A 90 -1.87 1.35 12.16
N VAL A 91 -1.84 1.01 13.43
CA VAL A 91 -2.12 -0.36 13.88
C VAL A 91 -3.48 -0.85 13.38
N ASP A 92 -4.49 0.00 13.41
CA ASP A 92 -5.84 -0.36 12.95
C ASP A 92 -5.84 -0.74 11.47
N ASP A 93 -5.12 0.02 10.64
CA ASP A 93 -5.02 -0.27 9.20
C ASP A 93 -4.23 -1.54 8.95
N ALA A 94 -3.20 -1.78 9.75
CA ALA A 94 -2.41 -3.01 9.63
C ALA A 94 -3.24 -4.24 10.00
N VAL A 95 -4.07 -4.15 11.03
CA VAL A 95 -4.97 -5.25 11.44
C VAL A 95 -5.98 -5.53 10.35
N ASP A 96 -6.60 -4.49 9.78
CA ASP A 96 -7.56 -4.64 8.69
C ASP A 96 -6.93 -5.33 7.49
N LEU A 97 -5.70 -4.94 7.14
CA LEU A 97 -4.96 -5.56 6.07
C LEU A 97 -4.76 -7.06 6.32
N LEU A 98 -4.30 -7.40 7.52
CA LEU A 98 -3.98 -8.80 7.86
C LEU A 98 -5.20 -9.69 7.94
N GLU A 99 -6.37 -9.12 8.24
CA GLU A 99 -7.62 -9.89 8.26
C GLU A 99 -8.11 -10.26 6.87
N GLU A 100 -7.71 -9.53 5.85
CA GLU A 100 -8.25 -9.68 4.50
C GLU A 100 -7.31 -10.35 3.50
N VAL A 101 -6.00 -10.25 3.71
CA VAL A 101 -5.04 -10.80 2.75
C VAL A 101 -4.82 -12.30 2.98
N PRO A 102 -4.33 -13.04 1.94
CA PRO A 102 -4.04 -14.47 2.09
C PRO A 102 -3.00 -14.76 3.18
N ALA A 103 -3.06 -15.95 3.74
CA ALA A 103 -2.17 -16.36 4.83
C ALA A 103 -0.68 -16.22 4.49
N SER A 104 -0.32 -16.50 3.25
CA SER A 104 1.09 -16.36 2.81
C SER A 104 1.56 -14.91 2.88
N VAL A 105 0.67 -13.98 2.58
CA VAL A 105 0.97 -12.54 2.65
C VAL A 105 1.06 -12.12 4.12
N VAL A 106 0.15 -12.59 4.96
CA VAL A 106 0.18 -12.34 6.40
C VAL A 106 1.53 -12.74 6.98
N LYS A 107 1.98 -13.95 6.65
CA LYS A 107 3.24 -14.47 7.14
C LYS A 107 4.41 -13.55 6.76
N ARG A 108 4.44 -13.14 5.51
CA ARG A 108 5.50 -12.26 5.01
C ARG A 108 5.50 -10.90 5.71
N ILE A 109 4.31 -10.33 5.92
CA ILE A 109 4.18 -9.06 6.63
C ILE A 109 4.71 -9.18 8.05
N LEU A 110 4.28 -10.21 8.77
CA LEU A 110 4.68 -10.39 10.16
C LEU A 110 6.17 -10.66 10.31
N GLU A 111 6.79 -11.38 9.38
CA GLU A 111 8.22 -11.62 9.39
C GLU A 111 9.03 -10.33 9.22
N ASN A 112 8.45 -9.31 8.59
CA ASN A 112 9.11 -8.03 8.32
C ASN A 112 8.58 -6.89 9.18
N THR A 113 7.82 -7.21 10.22
CA THR A 113 7.32 -6.24 11.18
C THR A 113 8.15 -6.34 12.46
N ASP A 114 8.42 -5.23 13.12
CA ASP A 114 9.19 -5.27 14.35
C ASP A 114 8.44 -6.08 15.43
N LYS A 115 9.19 -6.59 16.38
CA LYS A 115 8.65 -7.51 17.40
C LYS A 115 7.52 -6.86 18.20
N GLU A 116 7.72 -5.63 18.61
CA GLU A 116 6.76 -4.92 19.44
C GLU A 116 5.43 -4.71 18.70
N THR A 117 5.50 -4.22 17.46
CA THR A 117 4.32 -4.02 16.63
C THR A 117 3.65 -5.35 16.32
N ARG A 118 4.44 -6.38 16.03
CA ARG A 118 3.91 -7.71 15.74
C ARG A 118 3.13 -8.27 16.94
N GLU A 119 3.62 -8.07 18.15
CA GLU A 119 2.91 -8.53 19.35
C GLU A 119 1.59 -7.81 19.53
N ILE A 120 1.54 -6.51 19.26
CA ILE A 120 0.30 -5.74 19.33
C ILE A 120 -0.70 -6.26 18.29
N ILE A 121 -0.25 -6.46 17.05
CA ILE A 121 -1.10 -6.94 15.97
C ILE A 121 -1.64 -8.33 16.30
N ASN A 122 -0.79 -9.24 16.74
CA ASN A 122 -1.21 -10.60 17.10
C ASN A 122 -2.26 -10.59 18.21
N ARG A 123 -2.10 -9.73 19.18
CA ARG A 123 -3.05 -9.60 20.27
C ARG A 123 -4.41 -9.14 19.77
N LEU A 124 -4.43 -8.18 18.85
CA LEU A 124 -5.67 -7.67 18.29
C LEU A 124 -6.36 -8.70 17.39
N LEU A 125 -5.59 -9.45 16.60
CA LEU A 125 -6.14 -10.49 15.73
C LEU A 125 -6.71 -11.67 16.52
N GLU A 126 -6.07 -12.03 17.62
CA GLU A 126 -6.50 -13.16 18.45
C GLU A 126 -7.72 -12.82 19.30
N TYR A 127 -7.89 -11.57 19.62
CA TYR A 127 -8.93 -11.14 20.54
C TYR A 127 -10.33 -11.62 20.17
N PRO A 128 -10.79 -11.47 18.92
CA PRO A 128 -12.13 -11.96 18.55
C PRO A 128 -12.26 -13.48 18.68
N ASP A 129 -11.19 -14.21 18.40
CA ASP A 129 -11.20 -15.66 18.47
C ASP A 129 -11.25 -16.15 19.92
N ASN A 130 -10.61 -15.43 20.81
CA ASN A 130 -10.57 -15.77 22.22
C ASN A 130 -11.92 -15.57 22.90
N SER A 131 -12.76 -14.76 22.31
CA SER A 131 -14.09 -14.52 22.86
C SER A 131 -15.05 -15.67 22.59
N ALA A 132 -14.64 -16.57 21.72
CA ALA A 132 -15.51 -17.70 21.35
C ALA A 132 -15.50 -18.83 22.39
#